data_195e0cfd1cd6b8c5fe06287d8704efd4
#
_entry.id   195e0cfd1cd6b8c5fe06287d8704efd4
#
_cell.length_a   1.000
_cell.length_b   1.000
_cell.length_c   1.000
_cell.angle_alpha   90.00
_cell.angle_beta   90.00
_cell.angle_gamma   90.00
#
_symmetry.space_group_name_H-M   'P 1'
#
loop_
_entity.id
_entity.type
_entity.pdbx_description
1 polymer ?
#
loop_
_entity_poly.entity_id
_entity_poly.type
_entity_poly.pdbx_seq_one_letter_code
_entity_poly.pdbx_strand_id
1 'polypeptide(L)'
;QGDFFKNKKIQMLFNTRDKIYQLDRYGRDVEKFPLKIKDKTSFGHSLFDYNNSKRYRIMIIGNNNSISNLNSKGKSVLGWKYSNNENINQELFHFKKSDKDYIVKSSDNKIELLAINGTSRIVYKSDSVLFNKNNIILDNNYNLITISNNALFICNLDGSSNSIAINNLDSTSLLDFSKLNNQLIFSNKNKIFILDENYNQITSKSFNDNIIDIETFDEYIAVKTNNNIILLKENKIVKGTPLNYDGTCTVRSVSEGNKIDILLTRKKILYNYQLE
;
A
#
# COMPACT_ATOMS: atom_id res chain seq x y z
N GLN A 1 -0.95 -10.93 7.51
CA GLN A 1 -0.91 -11.88 8.64
C GLN A 1 -1.47 -11.25 9.91
N GLY A 2 -1.92 -12.05 10.89
CA GLY A 2 -2.51 -11.55 12.13
C GLY A 2 -2.71 -12.66 13.18
N ASP A 3 -2.92 -12.23 14.42
CA ASP A 3 -3.30 -13.13 15.52
C ASP A 3 -4.83 -13.22 15.61
N PHE A 4 -5.43 -13.94 14.66
CA PHE A 4 -6.89 -14.04 14.51
C PHE A 4 -7.57 -14.73 15.69
N PHE A 5 -6.87 -15.55 16.44
CA PHE A 5 -7.39 -16.28 17.60
C PHE A 5 -7.06 -15.62 18.92
N LYS A 6 -6.33 -14.50 18.94
CA LYS A 6 -5.90 -13.79 20.15
C LYS A 6 -5.09 -14.66 21.13
N ASN A 7 -4.31 -15.56 20.59
CA ASN A 7 -3.51 -16.52 21.34
C ASN A 7 -2.01 -16.36 21.11
N LYS A 8 -1.59 -15.20 20.57
CA LYS A 8 -0.20 -14.86 20.21
C LYS A 8 0.40 -15.76 19.13
N LYS A 9 -0.41 -16.59 18.46
CA LYS A 9 0.03 -17.40 17.32
C LYS A 9 -0.45 -16.71 16.04
N ILE A 10 0.49 -16.41 15.18
CA ILE A 10 0.20 -15.71 13.91
C ILE A 10 -0.37 -16.71 12.89
N GLN A 11 -1.41 -16.28 12.18
CA GLN A 11 -1.95 -16.96 11.01
C GLN A 11 -1.64 -16.13 9.77
N MET A 12 -1.43 -16.83 8.65
CA MET A 12 -1.31 -16.21 7.34
C MET A 12 -2.68 -16.15 6.66
N LEU A 13 -3.01 -15.01 6.12
CA LEU A 13 -4.20 -14.80 5.28
C LEU A 13 -3.73 -14.43 3.88
N PHE A 14 -4.27 -15.08 2.87
CA PHE A 14 -4.08 -14.72 1.47
C PHE A 14 -5.30 -15.13 0.65
N ASN A 15 -5.43 -14.57 -0.54
CA ASN A 15 -6.49 -14.96 -1.45
C ASN A 15 -5.95 -15.32 -2.84
N THR A 16 -6.68 -16.17 -3.50
CA THR A 16 -6.63 -16.34 -4.95
C THR A 16 -7.78 -15.55 -5.56
N ARG A 17 -7.95 -15.65 -6.86
CA ARG A 17 -9.06 -14.99 -7.57
C ARG A 17 -10.46 -15.38 -7.03
N ASP A 18 -10.61 -16.57 -6.50
CA ASP A 18 -11.91 -17.16 -6.14
C ASP A 18 -12.00 -17.70 -4.70
N LYS A 19 -10.90 -17.68 -3.94
CA LYS A 19 -10.86 -18.21 -2.57
C LYS A 19 -10.01 -17.37 -1.64
N ILE A 20 -10.38 -17.35 -0.36
CA ILE A 20 -9.58 -16.81 0.74
C ILE A 20 -9.07 -18.00 1.56
N TYR A 21 -7.77 -18.04 1.82
CA TYR A 21 -7.09 -19.03 2.62
C TYR A 21 -6.63 -18.41 3.93
N GLN A 22 -6.79 -19.15 5.01
CA GLN A 22 -6.18 -18.81 6.30
C GLN A 22 -5.40 -20.02 6.80
N LEU A 23 -4.09 -19.87 6.95
CA LEU A 23 -3.21 -20.95 7.39
C LEU A 23 -2.70 -20.66 8.80
N ASP A 24 -2.54 -21.72 9.59
CA ASP A 24 -1.84 -21.65 10.86
C ASP A 24 -0.31 -21.58 10.63
N ARG A 25 0.46 -21.43 11.70
CA ARG A 25 1.93 -21.37 11.66
C ARG A 25 2.61 -22.63 11.10
N TYR A 26 1.88 -23.72 10.96
CA TYR A 26 2.37 -24.98 10.39
C TYR A 26 1.92 -25.17 8.93
N GLY A 27 1.28 -24.15 8.32
CA GLY A 27 0.80 -24.21 6.95
C GLY A 27 -0.50 -24.99 6.77
N ARG A 28 -1.22 -25.33 7.85
CA ARG A 28 -2.48 -26.09 7.79
C ARG A 28 -3.65 -25.12 7.69
N ASP A 29 -4.66 -25.50 6.93
CA ASP A 29 -5.91 -24.74 6.84
C ASP A 29 -6.54 -24.56 8.23
N VAL A 30 -6.97 -23.32 8.50
CA VAL A 30 -7.79 -23.01 9.66
C VAL A 30 -9.23 -23.44 9.38
N GLU A 31 -9.92 -23.93 10.41
CA GLU A 31 -11.33 -24.36 10.31
C GLU A 31 -12.18 -23.39 9.50
N LYS A 32 -12.95 -23.91 8.56
CA LYS A 32 -13.80 -23.21 7.57
C LYS A 32 -13.07 -22.53 6.40
N PHE A 33 -11.78 -22.48 6.41
CA PHE A 33 -11.00 -22.06 5.25
C PHE A 33 -10.55 -23.26 4.41
N PRO A 34 -10.38 -23.10 3.09
CA PRO A 34 -10.57 -21.88 2.32
C PRO A 34 -12.05 -21.53 2.08
N LEU A 35 -12.33 -20.22 2.12
CA LEU A 35 -13.66 -19.67 1.83
C LEU A 35 -13.77 -19.32 0.35
N LYS A 36 -14.90 -19.65 -0.27
CA LYS A 36 -15.18 -19.22 -1.65
C LYS A 36 -15.56 -17.73 -1.67
N ILE A 37 -14.92 -16.97 -2.56
CA ILE A 37 -15.31 -15.59 -2.86
C ILE A 37 -16.50 -15.63 -3.81
N LYS A 38 -17.59 -14.94 -3.43
CA LYS A 38 -18.83 -14.93 -4.23
C LYS A 38 -18.59 -14.33 -5.61
N ASP A 39 -17.99 -13.14 -5.64
CA ASP A 39 -17.64 -12.43 -6.86
C ASP A 39 -16.11 -12.46 -6.98
N LYS A 40 -15.59 -13.14 -8.00
CA LYS A 40 -14.13 -13.27 -8.21
C LYS A 40 -13.46 -11.92 -8.07
N THR A 41 -12.23 -11.91 -7.56
CA THR A 41 -11.45 -10.69 -7.38
C THR A 41 -10.22 -10.66 -8.28
N SER A 42 -9.82 -9.47 -8.69
CA SER A 42 -8.52 -9.20 -9.34
C SER A 42 -7.52 -8.55 -8.38
N PHE A 43 -7.96 -8.22 -7.15
CA PHE A 43 -7.18 -7.57 -6.13
C PHE A 43 -6.77 -8.54 -5.02
N GLY A 44 -5.78 -8.16 -4.23
CA GLY A 44 -5.53 -8.71 -2.92
C GLY A 44 -6.68 -8.41 -1.95
N HIS A 45 -6.59 -8.97 -0.76
CA HIS A 45 -7.50 -8.61 0.32
C HIS A 45 -6.87 -7.49 1.17
N SER A 46 -7.70 -6.62 1.70
CA SER A 46 -7.27 -5.68 2.75
C SER A 46 -7.68 -6.21 4.12
N LEU A 47 -6.78 -6.11 5.09
CA LEU A 47 -6.99 -6.57 6.47
C LEU A 47 -6.94 -5.37 7.41
N PHE A 48 -8.05 -5.09 8.09
CA PHE A 48 -8.16 -3.94 9.02
C PHE A 48 -8.38 -4.40 10.45
N ASP A 49 -7.73 -3.71 11.39
CA ASP A 49 -7.98 -3.81 12.84
C ASP A 49 -8.21 -2.42 13.41
N TYR A 50 -9.45 -1.92 13.33
CA TYR A 50 -9.81 -0.53 13.64
C TYR A 50 -9.38 -0.04 15.03
N ASN A 51 -9.31 -0.94 16.01
CA ASN A 51 -9.06 -0.59 17.41
C ASN A 51 -7.84 -1.33 18.00
N ASN A 52 -6.97 -1.90 17.19
CA ASN A 52 -5.87 -2.77 17.64
C ASN A 52 -6.33 -3.88 18.59
N SER A 53 -7.59 -4.31 18.41
CA SER A 53 -8.27 -5.27 19.29
C SER A 53 -8.21 -6.69 18.76
N LYS A 54 -7.54 -6.90 17.63
CA LYS A 54 -7.49 -8.16 16.89
C LYS A 54 -8.90 -8.64 16.46
N ARG A 55 -9.80 -7.68 16.24
CA ARG A 55 -11.12 -7.92 15.63
C ARG A 55 -11.04 -7.61 14.14
N TYR A 56 -10.25 -8.39 13.45
CA TYR A 56 -9.95 -8.17 12.05
C TYR A 56 -11.19 -8.11 11.17
N ARG A 57 -11.11 -7.25 10.15
CA ARG A 57 -12.04 -7.17 9.03
C ARG A 57 -11.28 -7.51 7.75
N ILE A 58 -11.80 -8.47 7.01
CA ILE A 58 -11.26 -8.88 5.72
C ILE A 58 -12.12 -8.23 4.64
N MET A 59 -11.52 -7.31 3.89
CA MET A 59 -12.20 -6.61 2.81
C MET A 59 -11.78 -7.21 1.48
N ILE A 60 -12.76 -7.55 0.65
CA ILE A 60 -12.55 -8.12 -0.69
C ILE A 60 -13.31 -7.28 -1.69
N ILE A 61 -12.61 -6.85 -2.74
CA ILE A 61 -13.21 -6.16 -3.89
C ILE A 61 -13.53 -7.22 -4.95
N GLY A 62 -14.81 -7.40 -5.25
CA GLY A 62 -15.25 -8.25 -6.34
C GLY A 62 -15.09 -7.61 -7.72
N ASN A 63 -14.98 -8.41 -8.77
CA ASN A 63 -14.89 -7.91 -10.15
C ASN A 63 -16.14 -7.15 -10.63
N ASN A 64 -17.24 -7.26 -9.89
CA ASN A 64 -18.45 -6.47 -10.07
C ASN A 64 -18.43 -5.14 -9.27
N ASN A 65 -17.27 -4.74 -8.76
CA ASN A 65 -17.07 -3.55 -7.92
C ASN A 65 -17.79 -3.58 -6.54
N SER A 66 -18.30 -4.74 -6.14
CA SER A 66 -18.80 -4.93 -4.77
C SER A 66 -17.64 -4.95 -3.78
N ILE A 67 -17.90 -4.51 -2.55
CA ILE A 67 -16.95 -4.65 -1.44
C ILE A 67 -17.57 -5.55 -0.39
N SER A 68 -17.02 -6.74 -0.21
CA SER A 68 -17.38 -7.66 0.87
C SER A 68 -16.60 -7.31 2.12
N ASN A 69 -17.30 -7.18 3.26
CA ASN A 69 -16.70 -6.98 4.57
C ASN A 69 -16.96 -8.23 5.41
N LEU A 70 -15.90 -8.99 5.70
CA LEU A 70 -15.96 -10.23 6.44
C LEU A 70 -15.25 -10.09 7.79
N ASN A 71 -15.73 -10.81 8.79
CA ASN A 71 -15.01 -10.95 10.06
C ASN A 71 -13.92 -12.02 9.97
N SER A 72 -13.14 -12.20 11.05
CA SER A 72 -12.04 -13.19 11.14
C SER A 72 -12.46 -14.64 10.93
N LYS A 73 -13.77 -14.94 10.99
CA LYS A 73 -14.35 -16.27 10.72
C LYS A 73 -14.95 -16.38 9.31
N GLY A 74 -14.73 -15.37 8.48
CA GLY A 74 -15.25 -15.32 7.10
C GLY A 74 -16.75 -15.06 6.96
N LYS A 75 -17.44 -14.65 8.04
CA LYS A 75 -18.84 -14.28 7.98
C LYS A 75 -18.99 -12.80 7.64
N SER A 76 -20.00 -12.46 6.82
CA SER A 76 -20.35 -11.08 6.50
C SER A 76 -20.62 -10.27 7.77
N VAL A 77 -20.13 -9.04 7.79
CA VAL A 77 -20.32 -8.10 8.89
C VAL A 77 -21.69 -7.44 8.75
N LEU A 78 -22.50 -7.54 9.79
CA LEU A 78 -23.81 -6.89 9.84
C LEU A 78 -23.65 -5.36 9.80
N GLY A 79 -24.59 -4.70 9.11
CA GLY A 79 -24.60 -3.24 9.00
C GLY A 79 -23.64 -2.66 7.97
N TRP A 80 -22.96 -3.47 7.17
CA TRP A 80 -22.21 -3.01 6.01
C TRP A 80 -23.16 -2.52 4.92
N LYS A 81 -23.00 -1.26 4.48
CA LYS A 81 -23.96 -0.54 3.63
C LYS A 81 -23.39 -0.10 2.27
N TYR A 82 -22.15 -0.50 1.94
CA TYR A 82 -21.59 -0.15 0.64
C TYR A 82 -22.41 -0.77 -0.50
N SER A 83 -22.86 0.05 -1.42
CA SER A 83 -23.73 -0.36 -2.54
C SER A 83 -23.39 0.34 -3.86
N ASN A 84 -22.17 0.83 -4.02
CA ASN A 84 -21.76 1.50 -5.23
C ASN A 84 -21.20 0.50 -6.25
N ASN A 85 -21.44 0.76 -7.55
CA ASN A 85 -20.97 -0.06 -8.68
C ASN A 85 -19.87 0.65 -9.50
N GLU A 86 -19.29 1.73 -8.98
CA GLU A 86 -18.19 2.42 -9.65
C GLU A 86 -16.96 1.52 -9.71
N ASN A 87 -16.24 1.63 -10.83
CA ASN A 87 -15.02 0.88 -11.02
C ASN A 87 -14.00 1.18 -9.90
N ILE A 88 -13.57 0.15 -9.18
CA ILE A 88 -12.54 0.27 -8.13
C ILE A 88 -11.22 -0.14 -8.77
N ASN A 89 -10.21 0.71 -8.67
CA ASN A 89 -8.97 0.57 -9.41
C ASN A 89 -7.74 0.22 -8.55
N GLN A 90 -7.90 0.12 -7.22
CA GLN A 90 -6.84 -0.29 -6.30
C GLN A 90 -7.40 -0.96 -5.03
N GLU A 91 -6.52 -1.59 -4.27
CA GLU A 91 -6.86 -2.14 -2.96
C GLU A 91 -7.29 -1.05 -1.97
N LEU A 92 -8.17 -1.43 -1.04
CA LEU A 92 -8.60 -0.52 0.02
C LEU A 92 -7.49 -0.41 1.07
N PHE A 93 -7.33 0.76 1.66
CA PHE A 93 -6.55 0.90 2.87
C PHE A 93 -7.30 1.70 3.94
N HIS A 94 -6.84 1.63 5.17
CA HIS A 94 -7.49 2.20 6.33
C HIS A 94 -6.53 3.08 7.11
N PHE A 95 -7.04 4.18 7.61
CA PHE A 95 -6.35 4.99 8.62
C PHE A 95 -7.35 5.54 9.64
N LYS A 96 -6.83 5.97 10.80
CA LYS A 96 -7.61 6.57 11.87
C LYS A 96 -7.09 7.97 12.19
N LYS A 97 -8.01 8.93 12.31
CA LYS A 97 -7.71 10.31 12.75
C LYS A 97 -8.78 10.77 13.72
N SER A 98 -8.36 11.29 14.89
CA SER A 98 -9.28 11.84 15.91
C SER A 98 -10.49 10.93 16.20
N ASP A 99 -10.23 9.67 16.51
CA ASP A 99 -11.24 8.62 16.78
C ASP A 99 -12.19 8.26 15.64
N LYS A 100 -11.98 8.81 14.45
CA LYS A 100 -12.71 8.45 13.25
C LYS A 100 -11.88 7.53 12.37
N ASP A 101 -12.49 6.44 11.93
CA ASP A 101 -11.93 5.53 10.98
C ASP A 101 -12.32 5.94 9.55
N TYR A 102 -11.38 5.82 8.64
CA TYR A 102 -11.54 6.12 7.22
C TYR A 102 -11.03 4.93 6.39
N ILE A 103 -11.89 4.41 5.52
CA ILE A 103 -11.51 3.42 4.51
C ILE A 103 -11.38 4.17 3.19
N VAL A 104 -10.21 4.14 2.60
CA VAL A 104 -9.92 4.81 1.33
C VAL A 104 -10.25 3.88 0.18
N LYS A 105 -11.10 4.37 -0.71
CA LYS A 105 -11.49 3.74 -1.97
C LYS A 105 -11.14 4.69 -3.11
N SER A 106 -10.55 4.17 -4.16
CA SER A 106 -10.29 4.90 -5.39
C SER A 106 -11.05 4.31 -6.57
N SER A 107 -11.53 5.17 -7.43
CA SER A 107 -12.13 4.88 -8.73
C SER A 107 -11.50 5.79 -9.80
N ASP A 108 -11.91 5.68 -11.05
CA ASP A 108 -11.21 6.30 -12.19
C ASP A 108 -10.89 7.79 -12.01
N ASN A 109 -11.82 8.57 -11.45
CA ASN A 109 -11.61 10.01 -11.24
C ASN A 109 -12.04 10.47 -9.83
N LYS A 110 -12.10 9.55 -8.87
CA LYS A 110 -12.65 9.83 -7.55
C LYS A 110 -11.90 9.08 -6.46
N ILE A 111 -11.64 9.78 -5.36
CA ILE A 111 -11.24 9.18 -4.09
C ILE A 111 -12.38 9.35 -3.11
N GLU A 112 -12.75 8.30 -2.43
CA GLU A 112 -13.85 8.28 -1.49
C GLU A 112 -13.39 7.75 -0.14
N LEU A 113 -13.67 8.48 0.92
CA LEU A 113 -13.46 8.07 2.28
C LEU A 113 -14.75 7.49 2.84
N LEU A 114 -14.74 6.19 3.11
CA LEU A 114 -15.87 5.49 3.68
C LEU A 114 -15.73 5.37 5.21
N ALA A 115 -16.86 5.37 5.89
CA ALA A 115 -16.94 4.97 7.27
C ALA A 115 -16.82 3.44 7.42
N ILE A 116 -16.62 2.95 8.65
CA ILE A 116 -16.52 1.51 8.97
C ILE A 116 -17.76 0.70 8.60
N ASN A 117 -18.89 1.34 8.40
CA ASN A 117 -20.13 0.72 7.93
C ASN A 117 -20.30 0.79 6.40
N GLY A 118 -19.34 1.33 5.66
CA GLY A 118 -19.35 1.43 4.20
C GLY A 118 -20.13 2.63 3.65
N THR A 119 -20.63 3.55 4.49
CA THR A 119 -21.23 4.79 3.99
C THR A 119 -20.15 5.80 3.64
N SER A 120 -20.38 6.59 2.60
CA SER A 120 -19.48 7.67 2.19
C SER A 120 -19.44 8.79 3.21
N ARG A 121 -18.25 9.30 3.53
CA ARG A 121 -18.02 10.48 4.39
C ARG A 121 -17.57 11.69 3.59
N ILE A 122 -16.57 11.50 2.75
CA ILE A 122 -15.94 12.56 1.95
C ILE A 122 -15.71 12.00 0.55
N VAL A 123 -15.91 12.83 -0.46
CA VAL A 123 -15.69 12.48 -1.86
C VAL A 123 -14.86 13.57 -2.51
N TYR A 124 -13.71 13.19 -3.06
CA TYR A 124 -12.88 14.05 -3.87
C TYR A 124 -13.04 13.65 -5.34
N LYS A 125 -13.27 14.62 -6.20
CA LYS A 125 -13.38 14.42 -7.65
C LYS A 125 -12.19 15.09 -8.33
N SER A 126 -11.58 14.38 -9.25
CA SER A 126 -10.55 14.91 -10.14
C SER A 126 -11.17 15.16 -11.51
N ASP A 127 -10.73 16.21 -12.19
CA ASP A 127 -11.13 16.52 -13.56
C ASP A 127 -10.53 15.56 -14.59
N SER A 128 -9.59 14.74 -14.16
CA SER A 128 -8.91 13.73 -14.98
C SER A 128 -8.83 12.39 -14.28
N VAL A 129 -8.50 11.35 -15.04
CA VAL A 129 -8.35 9.98 -14.52
C VAL A 129 -7.21 9.95 -13.50
N LEU A 130 -7.47 9.37 -12.35
CA LEU A 130 -6.45 9.02 -11.35
C LEU A 130 -5.70 7.79 -11.86
N PHE A 131 -4.38 7.87 -11.97
CA PHE A 131 -3.60 6.80 -12.58
C PHE A 131 -3.52 5.56 -11.69
N ASN A 132 -3.96 4.41 -12.24
CA ASN A 132 -4.07 3.12 -11.53
C ASN A 132 -2.74 2.54 -11.02
N LYS A 133 -1.60 3.04 -11.49
CA LYS A 133 -0.28 2.57 -11.05
C LYS A 133 0.22 3.28 -9.80
N ASN A 134 -0.39 4.39 -9.44
CA ASN A 134 0.05 5.19 -8.32
C ASN A 134 -0.83 4.89 -7.12
N ASN A 135 -0.23 4.31 -6.11
CA ASN A 135 -0.88 4.17 -4.82
C ASN A 135 -1.28 5.57 -4.31
N ILE A 136 -2.46 5.65 -3.70
CA ILE A 136 -2.78 6.82 -2.88
C ILE A 136 -1.96 6.67 -1.61
N ILE A 137 -1.13 7.64 -1.33
CA ILE A 137 -0.32 7.70 -0.11
C ILE A 137 -0.95 8.62 0.92
N LEU A 138 -0.63 8.38 2.19
CA LEU A 138 -1.07 9.19 3.32
C LEU A 138 0.13 9.87 3.95
N ASP A 139 0.15 11.21 3.96
CA ASP A 139 1.19 11.99 4.61
C ASP A 139 1.00 12.07 6.15
N ASN A 140 1.91 12.76 6.84
CA ASN A 140 1.84 12.94 8.29
C ASN A 140 0.69 13.85 8.74
N ASN A 141 0.16 14.69 7.85
CA ASN A 141 -0.97 15.58 8.10
C ASN A 141 -2.31 14.89 7.81
N TYR A 142 -2.27 13.62 7.39
CA TYR A 142 -3.43 12.83 6.93
C TYR A 142 -4.03 13.32 5.62
N ASN A 143 -3.27 14.00 4.77
CA ASN A 143 -3.67 14.27 3.41
C ASN A 143 -3.44 13.02 2.56
N LEU A 144 -4.38 12.77 1.65
CA LEU A 144 -4.22 11.73 0.63
C LEU A 144 -3.58 12.37 -0.60
N ILE A 145 -2.50 11.77 -1.08
CA ILE A 145 -1.72 12.27 -2.21
C ILE A 145 -1.66 11.21 -3.29
N THR A 146 -1.95 11.59 -4.52
CA THR A 146 -1.82 10.76 -5.71
C THR A 146 -1.44 11.60 -6.92
N ILE A 147 -1.33 10.98 -8.09
CA ILE A 147 -1.06 11.69 -9.34
C ILE A 147 -2.34 11.77 -10.17
N SER A 148 -2.64 12.96 -10.64
CA SER A 148 -3.69 13.25 -11.61
C SER A 148 -3.20 14.29 -12.60
N ASN A 149 -3.34 14.04 -13.89
CA ASN A 149 -2.96 14.98 -14.97
C ASN A 149 -1.53 15.54 -14.85
N ASN A 150 -0.55 14.66 -14.56
CA ASN A 150 0.86 15.01 -14.36
C ASN A 150 1.13 16.02 -13.22
N ALA A 151 0.23 16.08 -12.25
CA ALA A 151 0.34 16.91 -11.06
C ALA A 151 0.06 16.05 -9.81
N LEU A 152 0.56 16.47 -8.66
CA LEU A 152 0.12 15.92 -7.38
C LEU A 152 -1.31 16.38 -7.14
N PHE A 153 -2.19 15.44 -6.89
CA PHE A 153 -3.56 15.68 -6.44
C PHE A 153 -3.63 15.39 -4.94
N ILE A 154 -3.90 16.43 -4.17
CA ILE A 154 -3.85 16.42 -2.70
C ILE A 154 -5.26 16.60 -2.18
N CYS A 155 -5.70 15.69 -1.32
CA CYS A 155 -7.02 15.67 -0.71
C CYS A 155 -6.92 15.86 0.80
N ASN A 156 -7.52 16.90 1.33
CA ASN A 156 -7.49 17.23 2.75
C ASN A 156 -8.72 16.66 3.47
N LEU A 157 -8.61 16.35 4.76
CA LEU A 157 -9.73 15.77 5.54
C LEU A 157 -10.91 16.71 5.77
N ASP A 158 -10.79 17.98 5.45
CA ASP A 158 -11.91 18.94 5.45
C ASP A 158 -12.80 18.84 4.19
N GLY A 159 -12.42 17.98 3.23
CA GLY A 159 -13.11 17.76 1.97
C GLY A 159 -12.59 18.61 0.82
N SER A 160 -11.64 19.52 1.06
CA SER A 160 -10.98 20.27 0.00
C SER A 160 -9.95 19.43 -0.75
N SER A 161 -9.66 19.79 -1.98
CA SER A 161 -8.58 19.22 -2.76
C SER A 161 -7.93 20.27 -3.66
N ASN A 162 -6.65 20.08 -3.94
CA ASN A 162 -5.90 20.94 -4.85
C ASN A 162 -4.91 20.12 -5.68
N SER A 163 -4.44 20.72 -6.79
CA SER A 163 -3.43 20.13 -7.65
C SER A 163 -2.19 21.00 -7.67
N ILE A 164 -1.02 20.37 -7.54
CA ILE A 164 0.29 21.05 -7.58
C ILE A 164 1.10 20.46 -8.71
N ALA A 165 1.47 21.30 -9.66
CA ALA A 165 2.37 20.92 -10.75
C ALA A 165 3.80 20.71 -10.21
N ILE A 166 4.38 19.55 -10.46
CA ILE A 166 5.74 19.20 -10.07
C ILE A 166 6.56 18.89 -11.31
N ASN A 167 7.73 19.48 -11.41
CA ASN A 167 8.64 19.22 -12.52
C ASN A 167 9.04 17.72 -12.53
N ASN A 168 9.05 17.14 -13.73
CA ASN A 168 9.37 15.73 -13.97
C ASN A 168 8.38 14.70 -13.40
N LEU A 169 7.25 15.12 -12.86
CA LEU A 169 6.16 14.23 -12.46
C LEU A 169 5.28 13.94 -13.67
N ASP A 170 4.96 12.66 -13.90
CA ASP A 170 4.04 12.24 -14.95
C ASP A 170 3.20 11.01 -14.52
N SER A 171 2.34 10.55 -15.42
CA SER A 171 1.45 9.41 -15.17
C SER A 171 2.16 8.08 -14.94
N THR A 172 3.43 7.96 -15.27
CA THR A 172 4.24 6.74 -15.06
C THR A 172 5.05 6.79 -13.77
N SER A 173 5.08 7.95 -13.12
CA SER A 173 5.80 8.17 -11.87
C SER A 173 5.20 7.35 -10.74
N LEU A 174 6.04 6.77 -9.90
CA LEU A 174 5.64 6.08 -8.68
C LEU A 174 5.76 7.05 -7.51
N LEU A 175 4.88 6.92 -6.52
CA LEU A 175 4.89 7.74 -5.31
C LEU A 175 5.11 6.89 -4.07
N ASP A 176 5.86 7.42 -3.12
CA ASP A 176 5.85 6.95 -1.74
C ASP A 176 6.15 8.09 -0.76
N PHE A 177 5.92 7.88 0.53
CA PHE A 177 6.06 8.91 1.55
C PHE A 177 6.84 8.42 2.76
N SER A 178 7.98 9.04 3.01
CA SER A 178 8.79 8.81 4.21
C SER A 178 8.19 9.53 5.40
N LYS A 179 7.49 8.77 6.25
CA LYS A 179 6.86 9.31 7.47
C LYS A 179 7.88 9.88 8.46
N LEU A 180 9.04 9.23 8.59
CA LEU A 180 10.09 9.66 9.50
C LEU A 180 10.68 11.01 9.09
N ASN A 181 10.96 11.17 7.80
CA ASN A 181 11.60 12.37 7.26
C ASN A 181 10.60 13.45 6.80
N ASN A 182 9.30 13.14 6.82
CA ASN A 182 8.22 14.00 6.30
C ASN A 182 8.48 14.42 4.84
N GLN A 183 8.87 13.47 4.00
CA GLN A 183 9.28 13.71 2.62
C GLN A 183 8.45 12.89 1.64
N LEU A 184 8.05 13.52 0.54
CA LEU A 184 7.45 12.84 -0.59
C LEU A 184 8.55 12.40 -1.55
N ILE A 185 8.52 11.12 -1.93
CA ILE A 185 9.42 10.55 -2.92
C ILE A 185 8.64 10.18 -4.16
N PHE A 186 9.14 10.55 -5.33
CA PHE A 186 8.60 10.02 -6.58
C PHE A 186 9.70 9.59 -7.54
N SER A 187 9.37 8.68 -8.43
CA SER A 187 10.27 8.27 -9.50
C SER A 187 9.74 8.71 -10.86
N ASN A 188 10.67 9.01 -11.76
CA ASN A 188 10.39 9.11 -13.18
C ASN A 188 11.49 8.38 -13.94
N LYS A 189 11.12 7.32 -14.70
CA LYS A 189 12.05 6.44 -15.41
C LYS A 189 13.12 5.88 -14.46
N ASN A 190 14.36 6.30 -14.63
CA ASN A 190 15.52 5.84 -13.86
C ASN A 190 15.97 6.84 -12.78
N LYS A 191 15.12 7.79 -12.40
CA LYS A 191 15.48 8.84 -11.45
C LYS A 191 14.45 8.94 -10.34
N ILE A 192 14.91 9.10 -9.09
CA ILE A 192 14.07 9.50 -7.96
C ILE A 192 14.24 10.98 -7.69
N PHE A 193 13.19 11.56 -7.14
CA PHE A 193 13.12 12.93 -6.66
C PHE A 193 12.58 12.90 -5.24
N ILE A 194 13.17 13.70 -4.37
CA ILE A 194 12.78 13.84 -2.97
C ILE A 194 12.31 15.26 -2.76
N LEU A 195 11.10 15.43 -2.26
CA LEU A 195 10.46 16.70 -1.98
C LEU A 195 10.30 16.90 -0.47
N ASP A 196 10.34 18.15 -0.04
CA ASP A 196 10.03 18.56 1.33
C ASP A 196 8.50 18.55 1.60
N GLU A 197 8.12 18.95 2.80
CA GLU A 197 6.72 19.06 3.23
C GLU A 197 5.90 20.10 2.45
N ASN A 198 6.56 21.04 1.76
CA ASN A 198 5.95 22.05 0.91
C ASN A 198 6.01 21.67 -0.58
N TYR A 199 6.40 20.42 -0.88
CA TYR A 199 6.58 19.85 -2.21
C TYR A 199 7.69 20.52 -3.04
N ASN A 200 8.65 21.21 -2.42
CA ASN A 200 9.84 21.70 -3.10
C ASN A 200 10.86 20.58 -3.24
N GLN A 201 11.53 20.53 -4.39
CA GLN A 201 12.57 19.51 -4.61
C GLN A 201 13.81 19.78 -3.73
N ILE A 202 14.10 18.85 -2.83
CA ILE A 202 15.33 18.87 -2.01
C ILE A 202 16.50 18.32 -2.83
N THR A 203 16.32 17.17 -3.46
CA THR A 203 17.36 16.44 -4.17
C THR A 203 16.79 15.45 -5.18
N SER A 204 17.69 14.89 -5.98
CA SER A 204 17.34 13.80 -6.91
C SER A 204 18.53 12.87 -7.13
N LYS A 205 18.26 11.63 -7.52
CA LYS A 205 19.30 10.62 -7.80
C LYS A 205 18.91 9.77 -9.00
N SER A 206 19.87 9.58 -9.91
CA SER A 206 19.72 8.74 -11.10
C SER A 206 20.33 7.36 -10.87
N PHE A 207 19.76 6.37 -11.55
CA PHE A 207 20.18 4.97 -11.56
C PHE A 207 20.44 4.52 -13.00
N ASN A 208 21.10 3.37 -13.17
CA ASN A 208 21.41 2.85 -14.52
C ASN A 208 20.15 2.32 -15.22
N ASP A 209 19.24 1.71 -14.45
CA ASP A 209 18.04 1.05 -14.96
C ASP A 209 16.78 1.81 -14.58
N ASN A 210 15.68 1.56 -15.33
CA ASN A 210 14.37 2.10 -14.98
C ASN A 210 13.88 1.56 -13.66
N ILE A 211 13.29 2.43 -12.86
CA ILE A 211 12.70 2.12 -11.58
C ILE A 211 11.32 1.50 -11.81
N ILE A 212 11.06 0.38 -11.15
CA ILE A 212 9.78 -0.33 -11.23
C ILE A 212 8.97 -0.25 -9.92
N ASP A 213 9.65 0.08 -8.81
CA ASP A 213 9.02 0.26 -7.51
C ASP A 213 9.91 1.08 -6.59
N ILE A 214 9.30 1.82 -5.67
CA ILE A 214 9.94 2.55 -4.58
C ILE A 214 9.18 2.26 -3.29
N GLU A 215 9.90 2.08 -2.21
CA GLU A 215 9.33 1.79 -0.90
C GLU A 215 10.14 2.51 0.18
N THR A 216 9.48 3.26 1.04
CA THR A 216 10.11 3.92 2.18
C THR A 216 9.82 3.16 3.47
N PHE A 217 10.83 2.99 4.29
CA PHE A 217 10.68 2.40 5.62
C PHE A 217 11.76 2.95 6.54
N ASP A 218 11.38 3.30 7.76
CA ASP A 218 12.27 3.98 8.70
C ASP A 218 13.00 5.16 8.02
N GLU A 219 14.33 5.16 8.02
CA GLU A 219 15.18 6.18 7.39
C GLU A 219 15.66 5.81 5.96
N TYR A 220 15.14 4.70 5.41
CA TYR A 220 15.59 4.16 4.14
C TYR A 220 14.58 4.36 3.02
N ILE A 221 15.12 4.42 1.80
CA ILE A 221 14.36 4.34 0.55
C ILE A 221 14.88 3.11 -0.21
N ALA A 222 14.03 2.13 -0.43
CA ALA A 222 14.31 1.00 -1.31
C ALA A 222 13.87 1.35 -2.73
N VAL A 223 14.81 1.29 -3.65
CA VAL A 223 14.59 1.51 -5.08
C VAL A 223 14.75 0.18 -5.79
N LYS A 224 13.69 -0.28 -6.45
CA LYS A 224 13.70 -1.53 -7.20
C LYS A 224 13.73 -1.23 -8.70
N THR A 225 14.64 -1.89 -9.40
CA THR A 225 14.69 -1.94 -10.86
C THR A 225 14.35 -3.35 -11.34
N ASN A 226 14.35 -3.61 -12.63
CA ASN A 226 14.04 -4.96 -13.13
C ASN A 226 14.92 -6.07 -12.54
N ASN A 227 16.17 -5.75 -12.20
CA ASN A 227 17.16 -6.76 -11.80
C ASN A 227 17.85 -6.45 -10.47
N ASN A 228 17.63 -5.27 -9.90
CA ASN A 228 18.37 -4.82 -8.72
C ASN A 228 17.47 -4.18 -7.68
N ILE A 229 17.80 -4.40 -6.41
CA ILE A 229 17.33 -3.59 -5.30
C ILE A 229 18.49 -2.78 -4.73
N ILE A 230 18.23 -1.50 -4.53
CA ILE A 230 19.20 -0.52 -4.04
C ILE A 230 18.58 0.14 -2.82
N LEU A 231 19.32 0.19 -1.71
CA LEU A 231 18.89 0.95 -0.54
C LEU A 231 19.61 2.29 -0.49
N LEU A 232 18.87 3.32 -0.15
CA LEU A 232 19.40 4.65 0.13
C LEU A 232 19.12 5.02 1.58
N LYS A 233 20.10 5.65 2.20
CA LYS A 233 20.00 6.35 3.49
C LYS A 233 20.63 7.72 3.29
N GLU A 234 19.94 8.79 3.68
CA GLU A 234 20.41 10.18 3.46
C GLU A 234 20.89 10.42 2.02
N ASN A 235 20.16 9.91 1.04
CA ASN A 235 20.48 9.99 -0.39
C ASN A 235 21.80 9.30 -0.83
N LYS A 236 22.44 8.51 0.05
CA LYS A 236 23.63 7.70 -0.24
C LYS A 236 23.25 6.22 -0.40
N ILE A 237 23.94 5.52 -1.29
CA ILE A 237 23.74 4.07 -1.46
C ILE A 237 24.29 3.36 -0.22
N VAL A 238 23.49 2.54 0.39
CA VAL A 238 23.86 1.72 1.55
C VAL A 238 24.86 0.64 1.11
N LYS A 239 25.94 0.48 1.88
CA LYS A 239 26.96 -0.55 1.63
C LYS A 239 26.30 -1.94 1.60
N GLY A 240 26.68 -2.77 0.62
CA GLY A 240 26.08 -4.08 0.42
C GLY A 240 24.95 -4.09 -0.62
N THR A 241 24.53 -2.92 -1.12
CA THR A 241 23.63 -2.81 -2.29
C THR A 241 24.34 -2.12 -3.47
N PRO A 242 23.95 -2.34 -4.74
CA PRO A 242 22.78 -3.09 -5.20
C PRO A 242 22.88 -4.61 -5.02
N LEU A 243 21.75 -5.27 -4.77
CA LEU A 243 21.61 -6.72 -4.80
C LEU A 243 20.79 -7.14 -6.02
N ASN A 244 21.28 -8.13 -6.75
CA ASN A 244 20.60 -8.63 -7.95
C ASN A 244 19.53 -9.65 -7.60
N TYR A 245 18.39 -9.59 -8.29
CA TYR A 245 17.31 -10.57 -8.22
C TYR A 245 16.71 -10.82 -9.62
N ASP A 246 16.01 -11.93 -9.79
CA ASP A 246 15.35 -12.31 -11.06
C ASP A 246 13.88 -12.75 -10.87
N GLY A 247 13.32 -12.56 -9.68
CA GLY A 247 11.94 -12.87 -9.35
C GLY A 247 11.32 -11.78 -8.48
N THR A 248 11.09 -12.08 -7.22
CA THR A 248 10.51 -11.13 -6.27
C THR A 248 11.56 -10.62 -5.28
N CYS A 249 11.41 -9.39 -4.82
CA CYS A 249 12.18 -8.89 -3.70
C CYS A 249 11.30 -8.06 -2.76
N THR A 250 11.62 -8.10 -1.47
CA THR A 250 11.01 -7.27 -0.44
C THR A 250 12.03 -6.89 0.60
N VAL A 251 11.81 -5.78 1.26
CA VAL A 251 12.67 -5.24 2.32
C VAL A 251 11.83 -5.01 3.56
N ARG A 252 12.42 -5.19 4.71
CA ARG A 252 11.82 -4.81 5.99
C ARG A 252 12.90 -4.48 7.01
N SER A 253 12.60 -3.61 7.95
CA SER A 253 13.40 -3.47 9.15
C SER A 253 13.09 -4.60 10.14
N VAL A 254 14.11 -5.01 10.87
CA VAL A 254 13.97 -5.98 11.97
C VAL A 254 14.05 -5.20 13.28
N SER A 255 13.05 -5.37 14.14
CA SER A 255 12.91 -4.64 15.42
C SER A 255 14.05 -4.85 16.42
N GLU A 256 14.91 -5.83 16.22
CA GLU A 256 16.07 -6.08 17.06
C GLU A 256 17.36 -5.67 16.32
N GLY A 257 17.96 -4.56 16.75
CA GLY A 257 19.34 -4.20 16.40
C GLY A 257 19.54 -3.38 15.12
N ASN A 258 18.59 -2.56 14.68
CA ASN A 258 18.72 -1.71 13.48
C ASN A 258 19.10 -2.46 12.18
N LYS A 259 18.75 -3.74 12.10
CA LYS A 259 19.05 -4.59 10.97
C LYS A 259 17.97 -4.52 9.90
N ILE A 260 18.40 -4.63 8.66
CA ILE A 260 17.51 -4.67 7.50
C ILE A 260 17.58 -6.05 6.88
N ASP A 261 16.44 -6.73 6.80
CA ASP A 261 16.30 -7.96 6.03
C ASP A 261 15.85 -7.64 4.60
N ILE A 262 16.58 -8.14 3.63
CA ILE A 262 16.22 -8.13 2.21
C ILE A 262 15.97 -9.57 1.79
N LEU A 263 14.71 -9.89 1.51
CA LEU A 263 14.32 -11.18 0.95
C LEU A 263 14.20 -11.04 -0.56
N LEU A 264 14.94 -11.85 -1.29
CA LEU A 264 14.88 -11.84 -2.73
C LEU A 264 14.99 -13.26 -3.31
N THR A 265 14.45 -13.43 -4.51
CA THR A 265 14.58 -14.68 -5.26
C THR A 265 15.58 -14.52 -6.41
N ARG A 266 16.44 -15.52 -6.58
CA ARG A 266 17.40 -15.60 -7.68
C ARG A 266 17.56 -17.06 -8.10
N LYS A 267 17.38 -17.37 -9.38
CA LYS A 267 17.45 -18.75 -9.93
C LYS A 267 16.55 -19.73 -9.15
N LYS A 268 15.33 -19.28 -8.80
CA LYS A 268 14.35 -20.05 -8.02
C LYS A 268 14.77 -20.37 -6.58
N ILE A 269 15.81 -19.72 -6.06
CA ILE A 269 16.28 -19.86 -4.67
C ILE A 269 15.91 -18.57 -3.93
N LEU A 270 15.37 -18.70 -2.73
CA LEU A 270 15.10 -17.60 -1.81
C LEU A 270 16.35 -17.28 -0.99
N TYR A 271 16.78 -16.04 -1.03
CA TYR A 271 17.89 -15.51 -0.24
C TYR A 271 17.36 -14.53 0.79
N ASN A 272 17.94 -14.57 1.96
CA ASN A 272 17.78 -13.53 2.98
C ASN A 272 19.15 -12.87 3.21
N TYR A 273 19.23 -11.59 2.87
CA TYR A 273 20.39 -10.75 3.17
C TYR A 273 20.06 -9.89 4.39
N GLN A 274 20.98 -9.82 5.33
CA GLN A 274 20.87 -8.94 6.48
C GLN A 274 21.96 -7.89 6.38
N LEU A 275 21.57 -6.61 6.35
CA LEU A 275 22.46 -5.45 6.38
C LEU A 275 22.50 -4.88 7.79
N GLU A 276 23.70 -4.48 8.24
CA GLU A 276 23.97 -3.87 9.55
C GLU A 276 24.13 -2.36 9.43
#